data_3f4b513ebdc2da800b1c3cd4c1ac854c
#
_entry.id   3f4b513ebdc2da800b1c3cd4c1ac854c
#
_cell.length_a   1.000
_cell.length_b   1.000
_cell.length_c   1.000
_cell.angle_alpha   90.00
_cell.angle_beta   90.00
_cell.angle_gamma   90.00
#
_symmetry.space_group_name_H-M   'P 1'
#
loop_
_entity.id
_entity.type
_entity.pdbx_description
1 polymer ?
#
loop_
_entity_poly.entity_id
_entity_poly.type
_entity_poly.pdbx_seq_one_letter_code
_entity_poly.pdbx_strand_id
1 'polypeptide(L)'
;MPPATPAAKTGPVLEVRDLSIALPAGGDRSTAVQKVSFLVGRGEIVCLVGESGSGKSVIAQCVMGLLPKSLPVTRGQILLEGEDITHAPLSRLRELRATRMSMIFQEPMTALNPVMTCGDQIDEVLRQHTQLSAGQRRDKVLGIITEVLLPDPERMVASYPHQLSGGQRQR
;
A
#
# COMPACT_ATOMS: atom_id res chain seq x y z
N MET A 1 -19.46 -13.73 28.86
CA MET A 1 -18.25 -14.33 28.27
C MET A 1 -17.57 -13.27 27.43
N PRO A 2 -16.31 -12.88 27.69
CA PRO A 2 -15.59 -11.98 26.79
C PRO A 2 -15.37 -12.71 25.45
N PRO A 3 -15.39 -11.99 24.30
CA PRO A 3 -15.11 -12.59 23.01
C PRO A 3 -13.69 -13.16 23.01
N ALA A 4 -13.57 -14.40 22.53
CA ALA A 4 -12.28 -15.07 22.39
C ALA A 4 -11.34 -14.21 21.56
N THR A 5 -10.20 -13.84 22.11
CA THR A 5 -9.10 -13.18 21.39
C THR A 5 -8.70 -14.12 20.24
N PRO A 6 -8.74 -13.68 18.97
CA PRO A 6 -8.31 -14.54 17.87
C PRO A 6 -6.87 -14.95 18.11
N ALA A 7 -6.60 -16.25 18.00
CA ALA A 7 -5.25 -16.80 18.15
C ALA A 7 -4.28 -16.01 17.29
N ALA A 8 -3.22 -15.49 17.92
CA ALA A 8 -2.19 -14.74 17.22
C ALA A 8 -1.62 -15.63 16.10
N LYS A 9 -1.79 -15.25 14.84
CA LYS A 9 -1.21 -15.95 13.69
C LYS A 9 0.31 -15.96 13.90
N THR A 10 0.88 -17.12 14.18
CA THR A 10 2.31 -17.35 14.32
C THR A 10 2.91 -17.48 12.93
N GLY A 11 3.62 -16.47 12.44
CA GLY A 11 4.26 -16.52 11.12
C GLY A 11 4.57 -15.12 10.58
N PRO A 12 5.33 -15.03 9.49
CA PRO A 12 5.63 -13.76 8.86
C PRO A 12 4.36 -13.09 8.32
N VAL A 13 4.35 -11.76 8.35
CA VAL A 13 3.29 -10.96 7.72
C VAL A 13 3.42 -11.01 6.20
N LEU A 14 4.65 -10.92 5.71
CA LEU A 14 4.97 -11.02 4.30
C LEU A 14 6.12 -12.02 4.10
N GLU A 15 5.96 -12.89 3.12
CA GLU A 15 7.02 -13.79 2.68
C GLU A 15 7.12 -13.72 1.16
N VAL A 16 8.31 -13.43 0.68
CA VAL A 16 8.66 -13.46 -0.74
C VAL A 16 9.63 -14.60 -0.96
N ARG A 17 9.30 -15.52 -1.87
CA ARG A 17 10.08 -16.73 -2.17
C ARG A 17 10.51 -16.75 -3.62
N ASP A 18 11.82 -16.80 -3.88
CA ASP A 18 12.43 -16.97 -5.21
C ASP A 18 11.85 -16.07 -6.32
N LEU A 19 11.42 -14.86 -5.95
CA LEU A 19 10.72 -13.94 -6.85
C LEU A 19 11.61 -13.54 -8.02
N SER A 20 11.11 -13.74 -9.24
CA SER A 20 11.74 -13.27 -10.47
C SER A 20 10.71 -12.55 -11.35
N ILE A 21 11.10 -11.39 -11.88
CA ILE A 21 10.24 -10.51 -12.69
C ILE A 21 10.99 -10.21 -13.99
N ALA A 22 10.39 -10.51 -15.13
CA ALA A 22 10.99 -10.25 -16.43
C ALA A 22 10.88 -8.77 -16.81
N LEU A 23 11.83 -8.32 -17.65
CA LEU A 23 11.76 -7.07 -18.39
C LEU A 23 11.24 -7.35 -19.81
N PRO A 24 10.65 -6.34 -20.50
CA PRO A 24 10.29 -6.47 -21.90
C PRO A 24 11.51 -6.85 -22.77
N ALA A 25 11.26 -7.63 -23.80
CA ALA A 25 12.31 -7.99 -24.75
C ALA A 25 12.88 -6.76 -25.46
N GLY A 26 14.19 -6.77 -25.75
CA GLY A 26 14.88 -5.70 -26.47
C GLY A 26 15.75 -4.77 -25.62
N GLY A 27 15.85 -4.98 -24.32
CA GLY A 27 16.77 -4.27 -23.42
C GLY A 27 18.05 -5.05 -23.10
N ASP A 28 19.02 -4.38 -22.47
CA ASP A 28 20.33 -4.97 -22.07
C ASP A 28 20.19 -6.03 -20.98
N ARG A 29 19.06 -6.07 -20.28
CA ARG A 29 18.76 -7.04 -19.21
C ARG A 29 17.41 -7.70 -19.48
N SER A 30 17.34 -9.00 -19.20
CA SER A 30 16.11 -9.79 -19.34
C SER A 30 15.22 -9.78 -18.09
N THR A 31 15.77 -9.38 -16.94
CA THR A 31 15.07 -9.44 -15.64
C THR A 31 15.22 -8.13 -14.86
N ALA A 32 14.14 -7.68 -14.26
CA ALA A 32 14.12 -6.56 -13.29
C ALA A 32 14.50 -7.06 -11.88
N VAL A 33 14.07 -8.29 -11.54
CA VAL A 33 14.30 -8.95 -10.26
C VAL A 33 14.61 -10.41 -10.54
N GLN A 34 15.62 -10.98 -9.84
CA GLN A 34 16.03 -12.36 -10.05
C GLN A 34 16.22 -13.10 -8.71
N LYS A 35 15.39 -14.11 -8.46
CA LYS A 35 15.47 -15.04 -7.31
C LYS A 35 15.60 -14.33 -5.96
N VAL A 36 14.79 -13.32 -5.71
CA VAL A 36 14.78 -12.57 -4.44
C VAL A 36 13.87 -13.28 -3.45
N SER A 37 14.39 -13.50 -2.22
CA SER A 37 13.64 -14.07 -1.11
C SER A 37 13.88 -13.24 0.16
N PHE A 38 12.83 -12.94 0.91
CA PHE A 38 12.90 -12.30 2.22
C PHE A 38 11.59 -12.51 3.00
N LEU A 39 11.66 -12.25 4.29
CA LEU A 39 10.53 -12.31 5.22
C LEU A 39 10.35 -10.97 5.92
N VAL A 40 9.13 -10.65 6.30
CA VAL A 40 8.80 -9.55 7.22
C VAL A 40 7.98 -10.13 8.36
N GLY A 41 8.51 -10.09 9.57
CA GLY A 41 7.84 -10.52 10.80
C GLY A 41 6.79 -9.50 11.27
N ARG A 42 5.97 -9.89 12.24
CA ARG A 42 5.03 -8.96 12.88
C ARG A 42 5.78 -7.91 13.70
N GLY A 43 5.45 -6.62 13.47
CA GLY A 43 6.12 -5.51 14.17
C GLY A 43 7.58 -5.30 13.74
N GLU A 44 8.03 -5.96 12.67
CA GLU A 44 9.37 -5.84 12.13
C GLU A 44 9.45 -4.74 11.05
N ILE A 45 10.58 -4.07 11.00
CA ILE A 45 10.94 -3.14 9.93
C ILE A 45 12.06 -3.78 9.11
N VAL A 46 11.79 -4.04 7.83
CA VAL A 46 12.76 -4.59 6.88
C VAL A 46 13.14 -3.53 5.85
N CYS A 47 14.43 -3.28 5.67
CA CYS A 47 14.95 -2.35 4.68
C CYS A 47 15.52 -3.09 3.46
N LEU A 48 15.01 -2.78 2.27
CA LEU A 48 15.60 -3.21 1.01
C LEU A 48 16.64 -2.15 0.55
N VAL A 49 17.92 -2.53 0.54
CA VAL A 49 19.03 -1.67 0.16
C VAL A 49 19.60 -2.09 -1.19
N GLY A 50 20.05 -1.15 -1.98
CA GLY A 50 20.66 -1.41 -3.29
C GLY A 50 20.73 -0.14 -4.14
N GLU A 51 21.46 -0.18 -5.23
CA GLU A 51 21.66 0.93 -6.16
C GLU A 51 20.35 1.35 -6.86
N SER A 52 20.35 2.53 -7.50
CA SER A 52 19.24 2.94 -8.37
C SER A 52 19.06 1.93 -9.49
N GLY A 53 17.82 1.57 -9.80
CA GLY A 53 17.53 0.57 -10.83
C GLY A 53 17.73 -0.90 -10.43
N SER A 54 18.06 -1.22 -9.15
CA SER A 54 18.22 -2.61 -8.68
C SER A 54 16.91 -3.37 -8.47
N GLY A 55 15.75 -2.78 -8.76
CA GLY A 55 14.45 -3.46 -8.68
C GLY A 55 13.68 -3.29 -7.36
N LYS A 56 14.16 -2.50 -6.39
CA LYS A 56 13.47 -2.31 -5.09
C LYS A 56 12.02 -1.87 -5.22
N SER A 57 11.77 -0.82 -6.00
CA SER A 57 10.40 -0.32 -6.26
C SER A 57 9.56 -1.33 -7.05
N VAL A 58 10.19 -2.10 -7.93
CA VAL A 58 9.52 -3.17 -8.69
C VAL A 58 9.04 -4.27 -7.74
N ILE A 59 9.87 -4.67 -6.75
CA ILE A 59 9.47 -5.64 -5.71
C ILE A 59 8.28 -5.10 -4.90
N ALA A 60 8.35 -3.86 -4.42
CA ALA A 60 7.26 -3.25 -3.65
C ALA A 60 5.95 -3.18 -4.47
N GLN A 61 6.02 -2.75 -5.73
CA GLN A 61 4.87 -2.74 -6.64
C GLN A 61 4.34 -4.16 -6.92
N CYS A 62 5.24 -5.16 -7.02
CA CYS A 62 4.85 -6.56 -7.19
C CYS A 62 4.06 -7.06 -5.98
N VAL A 63 4.53 -6.84 -4.76
CA VAL A 63 3.81 -7.18 -3.52
C VAL A 63 2.44 -6.54 -3.48
N MET A 64 2.34 -5.28 -3.92
CA MET A 64 1.06 -4.57 -4.01
C MET A 64 0.18 -5.03 -5.19
N GLY A 65 0.67 -5.88 -6.09
CA GLY A 65 -0.03 -6.26 -7.32
C GLY A 65 -0.26 -5.08 -8.28
N LEU A 66 0.68 -4.14 -8.31
CA LEU A 66 0.63 -2.90 -9.13
C LEU A 66 1.59 -2.94 -10.33
N LEU A 67 2.20 -4.08 -10.60
CA LEU A 67 3.06 -4.20 -11.78
C LEU A 67 2.26 -4.03 -13.08
N PRO A 68 2.81 -3.31 -14.07
CA PRO A 68 2.25 -3.28 -15.40
C PRO A 68 2.37 -4.67 -16.05
N LYS A 69 1.47 -4.98 -16.98
CA LYS A 69 1.47 -6.29 -17.69
C LYS A 69 2.79 -6.58 -18.44
N SER A 70 3.56 -5.55 -18.75
CA SER A 70 4.88 -5.67 -19.38
C SER A 70 5.97 -6.21 -18.44
N LEU A 71 5.72 -6.30 -17.14
CA LEU A 71 6.63 -6.82 -16.11
C LEU A 71 6.03 -8.07 -15.44
N PRO A 72 5.92 -9.20 -16.13
CA PRO A 72 5.32 -10.39 -15.56
C PRO A 72 6.21 -11.03 -14.49
N VAL A 73 5.59 -11.56 -13.43
CA VAL A 73 6.22 -12.48 -12.51
C VAL A 73 6.43 -13.80 -13.25
N THR A 74 7.69 -14.22 -13.38
CA THR A 74 8.07 -15.45 -14.10
C THR A 74 8.36 -16.61 -13.17
N ARG A 75 8.64 -16.33 -11.90
CA ARG A 75 8.94 -17.34 -10.88
C ARG A 75 8.72 -16.77 -9.48
N GLY A 76 8.50 -17.67 -8.54
CA GLY A 76 8.42 -17.39 -7.12
C GLY A 76 7.00 -17.19 -6.62
N GLN A 77 6.88 -16.86 -5.34
CA GLN A 77 5.61 -16.67 -4.63
C GLN A 77 5.69 -15.47 -3.70
N ILE A 78 4.55 -14.84 -3.50
CA ILE A 78 4.34 -13.78 -2.52
C ILE A 78 3.21 -14.22 -1.61
N LEU A 79 3.51 -14.44 -0.33
CA LEU A 79 2.52 -14.81 0.66
C LEU A 79 2.30 -13.66 1.64
N LEU A 80 1.06 -13.23 1.77
CA LEU A 80 0.62 -12.25 2.76
C LEU A 80 -0.16 -12.98 3.86
N GLU A 81 0.40 -13.00 5.07
CA GLU A 81 -0.13 -13.77 6.21
C GLU A 81 -0.46 -15.24 5.88
N GLY A 82 0.37 -15.86 5.02
CA GLY A 82 0.21 -17.23 4.56
C GLY A 82 -0.69 -17.42 3.33
N GLU A 83 -1.40 -16.38 2.87
CA GLU A 83 -2.18 -16.40 1.63
C GLU A 83 -1.27 -16.11 0.42
N ASP A 84 -1.24 -16.98 -0.59
CA ASP A 84 -0.53 -16.71 -1.83
C ASP A 84 -1.29 -15.67 -2.67
N ILE A 85 -0.68 -14.49 -2.81
CA ILE A 85 -1.24 -13.37 -3.55
C ILE A 85 -0.55 -13.14 -4.90
N THR A 86 0.37 -13.99 -5.30
CA THR A 86 1.22 -13.83 -6.50
C THR A 86 0.40 -13.57 -7.76
N HIS A 87 -0.68 -14.33 -7.91
CA HIS A 87 -1.60 -14.25 -9.05
C HIS A 87 -3.06 -14.04 -8.60
N ALA A 88 -3.25 -13.44 -7.43
CA ALA A 88 -4.59 -13.19 -6.90
C ALA A 88 -5.40 -12.30 -7.85
N PRO A 89 -6.71 -12.54 -8.00
CA PRO A 89 -7.57 -11.72 -8.83
C PRO A 89 -7.63 -10.28 -8.32
N LEU A 90 -7.88 -9.35 -9.24
CA LEU A 90 -7.88 -7.91 -8.92
C LEU A 90 -8.86 -7.53 -7.81
N SER A 91 -10.01 -8.22 -7.71
CA SER A 91 -10.98 -8.04 -6.63
C SER A 91 -10.35 -8.32 -5.26
N ARG A 92 -9.62 -9.44 -5.14
CA ARG A 92 -8.93 -9.81 -3.89
C ARG A 92 -7.81 -8.84 -3.54
N LEU A 93 -7.00 -8.45 -4.52
CA LEU A 93 -5.93 -7.45 -4.31
C LEU A 93 -6.48 -6.09 -3.87
N ARG A 94 -7.63 -5.65 -4.38
CA ARG A 94 -8.30 -4.42 -3.95
C ARG A 94 -8.72 -4.48 -2.49
N GLU A 95 -9.31 -5.60 -2.07
CA GLU A 95 -9.69 -5.83 -0.68
C GLU A 95 -8.48 -5.80 0.26
N LEU A 96 -7.39 -6.48 -0.10
CA LEU A 96 -6.16 -6.54 0.70
C LEU A 96 -5.48 -5.18 0.84
N ARG A 97 -5.42 -4.38 -0.23
CA ARG A 97 -4.80 -3.04 -0.23
C ARG A 97 -5.45 -2.07 0.75
N ALA A 98 -6.72 -2.20 1.00
CA ALA A 98 -7.40 -1.31 1.93
C ALA A 98 -7.36 -1.77 3.38
N THR A 99 -7.18 -3.09 3.61
CA THR A 99 -7.39 -3.68 4.93
C THR A 99 -6.13 -4.31 5.53
N ARG A 100 -5.19 -4.73 4.70
CA ARG A 100 -4.03 -5.53 5.13
C ARG A 100 -2.68 -4.98 4.69
N MET A 101 -2.62 -4.22 3.63
CA MET A 101 -1.40 -3.63 3.10
C MET A 101 -1.67 -2.25 2.52
N SER A 102 -0.68 -1.37 2.60
CA SER A 102 -0.71 -0.06 1.96
C SER A 102 0.68 0.29 1.43
N MET A 103 0.76 1.28 0.57
CA MET A 103 2.01 1.76 0.01
C MET A 103 2.06 3.28 0.03
N ILE A 104 3.16 3.83 0.52
CA ILE A 104 3.49 5.25 0.40
C ILE A 104 4.44 5.39 -0.80
N PHE A 105 4.01 6.16 -1.81
CA PHE A 105 4.81 6.37 -3.01
C PHE A 105 5.93 7.39 -2.78
N GLN A 106 7.00 7.29 -3.55
CA GLN A 106 8.18 8.16 -3.42
C GLN A 106 7.85 9.63 -3.71
N GLU A 107 6.85 9.91 -4.56
CA GLU A 107 6.38 11.24 -4.88
C GLU A 107 4.94 11.46 -4.38
N PRO A 108 4.75 11.78 -3.09
CA PRO A 108 3.41 11.95 -2.52
C PRO A 108 2.65 13.14 -3.13
N MET A 109 3.36 14.06 -3.78
CA MET A 109 2.76 15.25 -4.40
C MET A 109 1.84 14.92 -5.56
N THR A 110 2.06 13.80 -6.24
CA THR A 110 1.26 13.33 -7.39
C THR A 110 0.24 12.25 -6.99
N ALA A 111 0.28 11.79 -5.74
CA ALA A 111 -0.60 10.71 -5.26
C ALA A 111 -2.03 11.18 -4.99
N LEU A 112 -2.21 12.45 -4.62
CA LEU A 112 -3.52 13.03 -4.35
C LEU A 112 -4.20 13.51 -5.62
N ASN A 113 -5.49 13.19 -5.76
CA ASN A 113 -6.31 13.66 -6.86
C ASN A 113 -6.56 15.19 -6.73
N PRO A 114 -6.10 16.03 -7.65
CA PRO A 114 -6.17 17.49 -7.51
C PRO A 114 -7.61 18.06 -7.61
N VAL A 115 -8.55 17.29 -8.14
CA VAL A 115 -9.96 17.74 -8.33
C VAL A 115 -10.91 17.21 -7.25
N MET A 116 -10.38 16.54 -6.23
CA MET A 116 -11.14 16.10 -5.05
C MET A 116 -10.59 16.76 -3.80
N THR A 117 -11.46 17.02 -2.81
CA THR A 117 -11.00 17.50 -1.50
C THR A 117 -10.19 16.42 -0.77
N CYS A 118 -9.32 16.81 0.14
CA CYS A 118 -8.55 15.85 0.93
C CYS A 118 -9.47 14.96 1.79
N GLY A 119 -10.53 15.55 2.35
CA GLY A 119 -11.52 14.80 3.12
C GLY A 119 -12.27 13.75 2.29
N ASP A 120 -12.69 14.09 1.08
CA ASP A 120 -13.37 13.14 0.19
C ASP A 120 -12.50 11.95 -0.17
N GLN A 121 -11.19 12.17 -0.40
CA GLN A 121 -10.25 11.10 -0.71
C GLN A 121 -10.04 10.14 0.47
N ILE A 122 -10.02 10.65 1.70
CA ILE A 122 -9.93 9.82 2.91
C ILE A 122 -11.27 9.09 3.15
N ASP A 123 -12.41 9.79 3.00
CA ASP A 123 -13.74 9.21 3.18
C ASP A 123 -14.02 8.09 2.18
N GLU A 124 -13.50 8.18 0.95
CA GLU A 124 -13.69 7.17 -0.08
C GLU A 124 -13.22 5.78 0.38
N VAL A 125 -12.05 5.70 1.04
CA VAL A 125 -11.53 4.45 1.59
C VAL A 125 -12.46 3.91 2.68
N LEU A 126 -12.91 4.76 3.59
CA LEU A 126 -13.83 4.36 4.66
C LEU A 126 -15.18 3.91 4.12
N ARG A 127 -15.70 4.57 3.11
CA ARG A 127 -16.97 4.25 2.44
C ARG A 127 -16.94 2.89 1.76
N GLN A 128 -15.80 2.55 1.13
CA GLN A 128 -15.63 1.28 0.42
C GLN A 128 -15.45 0.08 1.36
N HIS A 129 -14.79 0.28 2.51
CA HIS A 129 -14.27 -0.82 3.32
C HIS A 129 -14.85 -0.89 4.74
N THR A 130 -15.83 -0.03 5.06
CA THR A 130 -16.50 -0.04 6.37
C THR A 130 -18.01 0.09 6.23
N GLN A 131 -18.74 -0.24 7.30
CA GLN A 131 -20.20 -0.05 7.41
C GLN A 131 -20.54 1.21 8.22
N LEU A 132 -19.62 2.17 8.34
CA LEU A 132 -19.80 3.39 9.11
C LEU A 132 -20.83 4.31 8.43
N SER A 133 -21.67 4.97 9.22
CA SER A 133 -22.54 6.05 8.75
C SER A 133 -21.71 7.25 8.27
N ALA A 134 -22.30 8.15 7.50
CA ALA A 134 -21.60 9.35 7.01
C ALA A 134 -21.05 10.22 8.16
N GLY A 135 -21.80 10.37 9.26
CA GLY A 135 -21.32 11.08 10.46
C GLY A 135 -20.10 10.41 11.09
N GLN A 136 -20.17 9.11 11.31
CA GLN A 136 -19.05 8.33 11.87
C GLN A 136 -17.80 8.37 10.99
N ARG A 137 -17.97 8.35 9.66
CA ARG A 137 -16.82 8.50 8.74
C ARG A 137 -16.20 9.89 8.85
N ARG A 138 -17.04 10.95 8.89
CA ARG A 138 -16.56 12.32 9.08
C ARG A 138 -15.73 12.45 10.36
N ASP A 139 -16.25 11.96 11.49
CA ASP A 139 -15.55 12.00 12.77
C ASP A 139 -14.20 11.27 12.68
N LYS A 140 -14.16 10.14 11.99
CA LYS A 140 -12.94 9.37 11.79
C LYS A 140 -11.95 10.09 10.88
N VAL A 141 -12.39 10.75 9.82
CA VAL A 141 -11.54 11.57 8.94
C VAL A 141 -10.91 12.72 9.73
N LEU A 142 -11.70 13.46 10.53
CA LEU A 142 -11.20 14.53 11.39
C LEU A 142 -10.19 14.02 12.43
N GLY A 143 -10.47 12.86 13.01
CA GLY A 143 -9.57 12.18 13.96
C GLY A 143 -8.21 11.85 13.33
N ILE A 144 -8.19 11.27 12.13
CA ILE A 144 -6.96 10.94 11.41
C ILE A 144 -6.13 12.20 11.11
N ILE A 145 -6.78 13.27 10.64
CA ILE A 145 -6.10 14.56 10.34
C ILE A 145 -5.47 15.14 11.62
N THR A 146 -6.16 15.02 12.74
CA THR A 146 -5.63 15.43 14.05
C THR A 146 -4.45 14.57 14.49
N GLU A 147 -4.53 13.26 14.30
CA GLU A 147 -3.47 12.30 14.66
C GLU A 147 -2.16 12.56 13.91
N VAL A 148 -2.24 12.94 12.63
CA VAL A 148 -1.06 13.32 11.84
C VAL A 148 -0.63 14.78 12.06
N LEU A 149 -1.16 15.44 13.10
CA LEU A 149 -0.78 16.78 13.54
C LEU A 149 -0.96 17.87 12.45
N LEU A 150 -1.97 17.74 11.61
CA LEU A 150 -2.36 18.82 10.70
C LEU A 150 -3.19 19.87 11.45
N PRO A 151 -2.88 21.17 11.28
CA PRO A 151 -3.65 22.22 11.93
C PRO A 151 -5.02 22.37 11.29
N ASP A 152 -6.03 22.81 12.06
CA ASP A 152 -7.37 23.10 11.58
C ASP A 152 -7.97 21.95 10.75
N PRO A 153 -8.33 20.80 11.38
CA PRO A 153 -8.81 19.61 10.67
C PRO A 153 -10.01 19.88 9.76
N GLU A 154 -10.95 20.73 10.18
CA GLU A 154 -12.13 21.09 9.38
C GLU A 154 -11.74 21.78 8.07
N ARG A 155 -10.81 22.71 8.12
CA ARG A 155 -10.27 23.36 6.93
C ARG A 155 -9.49 22.36 6.06
N MET A 156 -8.70 21.47 6.65
CA MET A 156 -7.95 20.45 5.90
C MET A 156 -8.87 19.51 5.12
N VAL A 157 -9.96 19.06 5.74
CA VAL A 157 -10.99 18.23 5.09
C VAL A 157 -11.55 18.91 3.85
N ALA A 158 -11.88 20.22 3.96
CA ALA A 158 -12.48 20.99 2.87
C ALA A 158 -11.48 21.47 1.81
N SER A 159 -10.17 21.34 2.06
CA SER A 159 -9.14 21.84 1.15
C SER A 159 -8.85 20.87 0.01
N TYR A 160 -8.53 21.41 -1.15
CA TYR A 160 -7.95 20.66 -2.27
C TYR A 160 -6.43 20.50 -2.10
N PRO A 161 -5.82 19.48 -2.69
CA PRO A 161 -4.37 19.26 -2.56
C PRO A 161 -3.51 20.46 -2.93
N HIS A 162 -3.87 21.24 -3.93
CA HIS A 162 -3.13 22.42 -4.37
C HIS A 162 -3.18 23.59 -3.37
N GLN A 163 -4.10 23.57 -2.42
CA GLN A 163 -4.23 24.59 -1.36
C GLN A 163 -3.36 24.28 -0.12
N LEU A 164 -2.74 23.08 -0.09
CA LEU A 164 -1.91 22.60 1.00
C LEU A 164 -0.42 22.82 0.71
N SER A 165 0.37 23.11 1.76
CA SER A 165 1.82 23.12 1.65
C SER A 165 2.37 21.72 1.34
N GLY A 166 3.61 21.63 0.86
CA GLY A 166 4.29 20.36 0.59
C GLY A 166 4.31 19.43 1.81
N GLY A 167 4.66 19.97 2.98
CA GLY A 167 4.69 19.19 4.23
C GLY A 167 3.30 18.76 4.72
N GLN A 168 2.25 19.54 4.46
CA GLN A 168 0.87 19.13 4.76
C GLN A 168 0.40 18.00 3.83
N ARG A 169 0.77 18.03 2.56
CA ARG A 169 0.45 16.95 1.59
C ARG A 169 1.20 15.66 1.87
N GLN A 170 2.38 15.74 2.48
CA GLN A 170 3.20 14.58 2.80
C GLN A 170 2.67 13.80 4.02
N ARG A 171 1.98 14.46 4.94
CA ARG A 171 1.34 13.84 6.10
C ARG A 171 0.03 13.18 5.76
#